data_bee220e579105c5b8f16a10430403c4b
#
_entry.id   bee220e579105c5b8f16a10430403c4b
#
_cell.length_a   1.000
_cell.length_b   1.000
_cell.length_c   1.000
_cell.angle_alpha   90.00
_cell.angle_beta   90.00
_cell.angle_gamma   90.00
#
_symmetry.space_group_name_H-M   'P 1'
#
loop_
_entity.id
_entity.type
_entity.pdbx_description
1 polymer ?
#
loop_
_entity_poly.entity_id
_entity_poly.type
_entity_poly.pdbx_seq_one_letter_code
_entity_poly.pdbx_strand_id
1 'polypeptide(L)'
;DTTVKMSSGNWYWTSWGIKGVEDLGGGNAAIFTLQQAFKLDNGEGVGGGAFNNQAFLGLQGGWGRLTFGHQAGLSSGDGDYSMLGGSALGTGFTAIGNLAGVFLTTGWLDNSIAYRTQKYNGLQFTAMYSNGIDGDDKEWSKNSHYYGLGLTYDVGAFNSNFMFELEDHKGTKLADGSPAKLDKTQYYTAGASYDFGAFTLYGAYQFVNHGTRMPNYNMIHLVDASSTATKPATEIPTKGVRQNAASVSVATPVAGGTLMLQLNGVKGKILNDSDKYQA
;
A
#
# COMPACT_ATOMS: atom_id res chain seq x y z
N ASP A 1 -7.10 -25.34 -26.96
CA ASP A 1 -6.05 -26.04 -26.21
C ASP A 1 -6.17 -25.67 -24.74
N THR A 2 -6.14 -26.69 -23.87
CA THR A 2 -6.17 -26.47 -22.39
C THR A 2 -4.74 -26.48 -21.89
N THR A 3 -4.32 -25.39 -21.23
CA THR A 3 -3.01 -25.30 -20.60
C THR A 3 -3.15 -25.57 -19.10
N VAL A 4 -2.43 -26.54 -18.58
CA VAL A 4 -2.31 -26.81 -17.14
C VAL A 4 -0.93 -26.38 -16.71
N LYS A 5 -0.84 -25.43 -15.76
CA LYS A 5 0.44 -24.95 -15.22
C LYS A 5 0.33 -24.67 -13.72
N MET A 6 1.43 -24.80 -13.01
CA MET A 6 1.58 -24.23 -11.69
C MET A 6 1.76 -22.72 -11.82
N SER A 7 1.19 -21.95 -10.91
CA SER A 7 1.41 -20.52 -10.80
C SER A 7 1.65 -20.14 -9.35
N SER A 8 2.40 -19.08 -9.13
CA SER A 8 2.70 -18.56 -7.80
C SER A 8 2.35 -17.08 -7.68
N GLY A 9 2.17 -16.58 -6.46
CA GLY A 9 1.90 -15.16 -6.24
C GLY A 9 0.49 -14.69 -6.59
N ASN A 10 -0.50 -15.59 -6.75
CA ASN A 10 -1.87 -15.24 -7.13
C ASN A 10 -2.64 -14.47 -6.03
N TRP A 11 -2.24 -14.64 -4.79
CA TRP A 11 -2.83 -13.99 -3.62
C TRP A 11 -1.84 -13.08 -2.92
N TYR A 12 -0.69 -13.64 -2.50
CA TYR A 12 0.48 -12.98 -1.95
C TYR A 12 1.73 -13.45 -2.68
N TRP A 13 2.74 -12.62 -2.72
CA TRP A 13 4.04 -13.04 -3.20
C TRP A 13 4.59 -14.14 -2.29
N THR A 14 5.04 -15.23 -2.91
CA THR A 14 5.83 -16.22 -2.18
C THR A 14 7.13 -15.55 -1.76
N SER A 15 7.46 -15.64 -0.48
CA SER A 15 8.67 -15.00 0.02
C SER A 15 9.33 -15.85 1.10
N TRP A 16 10.61 -15.65 1.27
CA TRP A 16 11.38 -16.12 2.42
C TRP A 16 12.16 -14.95 3.00
N GLY A 17 12.58 -15.06 4.27
CA GLY A 17 13.33 -13.99 4.89
C GLY A 17 13.96 -14.38 6.20
N ILE A 18 14.83 -13.50 6.69
CA ILE A 18 15.50 -13.60 7.98
C ILE A 18 15.13 -12.35 8.78
N LYS A 19 14.73 -12.55 10.04
CA LYS A 19 14.51 -11.49 11.02
C LYS A 19 15.42 -11.74 12.22
N GLY A 20 15.97 -10.67 12.79
CA GLY A 20 16.77 -10.74 13.99
C GLY A 20 16.40 -9.66 14.99
N VAL A 21 16.58 -9.99 16.26
CA VAL A 21 16.48 -9.07 17.39
C VAL A 21 17.66 -9.34 18.30
N GLU A 22 18.45 -8.30 18.56
CA GLU A 22 19.60 -8.33 19.47
C GLU A 22 19.31 -7.42 20.65
N ASP A 23 19.32 -7.97 21.86
CA ASP A 23 19.13 -7.21 23.09
C ASP A 23 20.36 -6.34 23.37
N LEU A 24 20.16 -5.03 23.44
CA LEU A 24 21.19 -4.05 23.75
C LEU A 24 21.21 -3.66 25.24
N GLY A 25 20.33 -4.26 26.05
CA GLY A 25 20.14 -3.90 27.43
C GLY A 25 19.24 -2.67 27.62
N GLY A 26 18.82 -2.46 28.87
CA GLY A 26 17.98 -1.31 29.23
C GLY A 26 16.61 -1.28 28.52
N GLY A 27 16.11 -2.41 28.05
CA GLY A 27 14.84 -2.51 27.30
C GLY A 27 14.93 -2.03 25.84
N ASN A 28 16.14 -1.91 25.30
CA ASN A 28 16.37 -1.56 23.90
C ASN A 28 16.91 -2.77 23.12
N ALA A 29 16.58 -2.84 21.85
CA ALA A 29 17.07 -3.89 20.96
C ALA A 29 17.39 -3.34 19.56
N ALA A 30 18.41 -3.90 18.92
CA ALA A 30 18.61 -3.77 17.48
C ALA A 30 17.74 -4.80 16.76
N ILE A 31 17.20 -4.42 15.62
CA ILE A 31 16.32 -5.28 14.82
C ILE A 31 16.71 -5.21 13.35
N PHE A 32 16.48 -6.29 12.63
CA PHE A 32 16.59 -6.26 11.17
C PHE A 32 15.57 -7.21 10.53
N THR A 33 15.24 -6.94 9.28
CA THR A 33 14.47 -7.83 8.42
C THR A 33 15.07 -7.79 7.03
N LEU A 34 15.28 -8.98 6.46
CA LEU A 34 15.67 -9.20 5.06
C LEU A 34 14.68 -10.19 4.47
N GLN A 35 13.93 -9.78 3.45
CA GLN A 35 12.87 -10.58 2.84
C GLN A 35 12.93 -10.53 1.32
N GLN A 36 12.92 -11.70 0.70
CA GLN A 36 12.98 -11.90 -0.75
C GLN A 36 11.70 -12.50 -1.27
N ALA A 37 11.07 -11.84 -2.25
CA ALA A 37 9.98 -12.43 -3.01
C ALA A 37 10.51 -13.24 -4.20
N PHE A 38 9.87 -14.36 -4.50
CA PHE A 38 10.23 -15.23 -5.60
C PHE A 38 9.00 -15.94 -6.18
N LYS A 39 9.15 -16.50 -7.38
CA LYS A 39 8.14 -17.35 -8.02
C LYS A 39 8.38 -18.80 -7.61
N LEU A 40 7.38 -19.42 -7.00
CA LEU A 40 7.50 -20.81 -6.53
C LEU A 40 7.57 -21.83 -7.69
N ASP A 41 6.98 -21.50 -8.83
CA ASP A 41 6.89 -22.37 -9.99
C ASP A 41 8.22 -22.52 -10.75
N ASN A 42 9.12 -21.54 -10.68
CA ASN A 42 10.38 -21.57 -11.43
C ASN A 42 11.61 -21.03 -10.64
N GLY A 43 11.41 -20.55 -9.41
CA GLY A 43 12.50 -20.07 -8.55
C GLY A 43 13.02 -18.67 -8.89
N GLU A 44 12.47 -17.98 -9.87
CA GLU A 44 12.90 -16.62 -10.22
C GLU A 44 12.55 -15.62 -9.13
N GLY A 45 13.45 -14.67 -8.87
CA GLY A 45 13.16 -13.51 -8.02
C GLY A 45 12.08 -12.62 -8.63
N VAL A 46 11.25 -12.03 -7.79
CA VAL A 46 10.26 -11.03 -8.18
C VAL A 46 10.83 -9.63 -7.93
N GLY A 47 10.59 -8.69 -8.86
CA GLY A 47 10.93 -7.27 -8.67
C GLY A 47 12.41 -6.91 -8.86
N GLY A 48 13.27 -7.87 -9.22
CA GLY A 48 14.71 -7.66 -9.42
C GLY A 48 15.48 -7.43 -8.10
N GLY A 49 16.73 -7.86 -8.05
CA GLY A 49 17.57 -7.71 -6.85
C GLY A 49 17.24 -8.66 -5.70
N ALA A 50 18.18 -8.79 -4.76
CA ALA A 50 17.98 -9.54 -3.53
C ALA A 50 17.22 -8.69 -2.49
N PHE A 51 16.43 -9.36 -1.64
CA PHE A 51 15.68 -8.74 -0.54
C PHE A 51 14.73 -7.59 -0.98
N ASN A 52 14.10 -7.77 -2.10
CA ASN A 52 13.23 -6.79 -2.76
C ASN A 52 11.87 -6.56 -2.07
N ASN A 53 11.54 -7.32 -1.02
CA ASN A 53 10.35 -7.07 -0.21
C ASN A 53 10.66 -6.16 0.97
N GLN A 54 11.60 -6.56 1.80
CA GLN A 54 12.05 -5.72 2.92
C GLN A 54 13.54 -5.93 3.15
N ALA A 55 14.25 -4.84 3.33
CA ALA A 55 15.66 -4.85 3.72
C ALA A 55 15.92 -3.66 4.63
N PHE A 56 15.75 -3.84 5.93
CA PHE A 56 15.91 -2.76 6.89
C PHE A 56 16.63 -3.19 8.16
N LEU A 57 17.25 -2.21 8.79
CA LEU A 57 17.85 -2.25 10.12
C LEU A 57 17.14 -1.23 11.00
N GLY A 58 17.07 -1.47 12.31
CA GLY A 58 16.44 -0.51 13.21
C GLY A 58 16.75 -0.71 14.67
N LEU A 59 16.17 0.17 15.48
CA LEU A 59 16.20 0.14 16.94
C LEU A 59 14.77 0.14 17.46
N GLN A 60 14.53 -0.54 18.56
CA GLN A 60 13.26 -0.51 19.28
C GLN A 60 13.46 -0.50 20.77
N GLY A 61 12.48 0.02 21.51
CA GLY A 61 12.49 0.11 22.96
C GLY A 61 11.17 0.64 23.51
N GLY A 62 11.15 1.02 24.78
CA GLY A 62 9.98 1.66 25.42
C GLY A 62 9.53 2.96 24.75
N TRP A 63 10.39 3.57 23.95
CA TRP A 63 10.11 4.80 23.18
C TRP A 63 9.46 4.53 21.82
N GLY A 64 9.43 3.29 21.34
CA GLY A 64 8.90 2.93 20.04
C GLY A 64 9.91 2.16 19.19
N ARG A 65 9.76 2.29 17.87
CA ARG A 65 10.59 1.59 16.87
C ARG A 65 11.00 2.57 15.77
N LEU A 66 12.27 2.60 15.44
CA LEU A 66 12.87 3.39 14.35
C LEU A 66 13.60 2.44 13.39
N THR A 67 13.32 2.53 12.11
CA THR A 67 13.92 1.66 11.08
C THR A 67 14.40 2.45 9.89
N PHE A 68 15.39 1.90 9.18
CA PHE A 68 16.07 2.49 8.02
C PHE A 68 16.24 1.43 6.95
N GLY A 69 15.91 1.71 5.70
CA GLY A 69 16.17 0.81 4.58
C GLY A 69 15.06 0.78 3.53
N HIS A 70 14.94 -0.37 2.87
CA HIS A 70 13.89 -0.65 1.90
C HIS A 70 12.67 -1.22 2.61
N GLN A 71 11.56 -0.51 2.57
CA GLN A 71 10.34 -0.82 3.33
C GLN A 71 9.09 -0.45 2.54
N ALA A 72 7.99 -1.12 2.84
CA ALA A 72 6.69 -0.79 2.25
C ALA A 72 6.11 0.50 2.85
N GLY A 73 5.50 1.34 2.02
CA GLY A 73 4.75 2.51 2.45
C GLY A 73 3.54 2.17 3.33
N LEU A 74 2.94 3.16 3.97
CA LEU A 74 1.87 2.93 4.97
C LEU A 74 0.61 2.30 4.36
N SER A 75 0.26 2.62 3.14
CA SER A 75 -0.86 2.02 2.41
C SER A 75 -0.46 0.81 1.55
N SER A 76 0.77 0.35 1.63
CA SER A 76 1.14 -0.91 1.00
C SER A 76 0.34 -2.07 1.61
N GLY A 77 -0.07 -3.02 0.80
CA GLY A 77 -0.79 -4.21 1.26
C GLY A 77 0.06 -5.18 2.09
N ASP A 78 1.37 -4.98 2.10
CA ASP A 78 2.35 -5.83 2.78
C ASP A 78 3.43 -4.94 3.44
N GLY A 79 4.16 -5.51 4.40
CA GLY A 79 5.25 -4.84 5.10
C GLY A 79 4.95 -4.49 6.55
N ASP A 80 6.02 -4.31 7.30
CA ASP A 80 5.99 -4.14 8.76
C ASP A 80 5.27 -2.84 9.21
N TYR A 81 5.19 -1.85 8.33
CA TYR A 81 4.54 -0.56 8.59
C TYR A 81 3.19 -0.40 7.91
N SER A 82 2.73 -1.40 7.15
CA SER A 82 1.40 -1.36 6.54
C SER A 82 0.31 -1.10 7.58
N MET A 83 -0.58 -0.17 7.26
CA MET A 83 -1.67 0.26 8.15
C MET A 83 -3.05 0.04 7.52
N LEU A 84 -3.12 -0.66 6.41
CA LEU A 84 -4.39 -0.90 5.72
C LEU A 84 -5.27 -1.87 6.48
N GLY A 85 -5.91 -1.38 7.55
CA GLY A 85 -7.02 -1.99 8.22
C GLY A 85 -8.37 -1.55 7.64
N GLY A 86 -9.44 -2.11 8.12
CA GLY A 86 -10.79 -1.78 7.67
C GLY A 86 -11.31 -2.69 6.56
N SER A 87 -10.75 -3.88 6.42
CA SER A 87 -11.24 -4.90 5.51
C SER A 87 -11.21 -6.29 6.14
N ALA A 88 -12.28 -7.07 5.93
CA ALA A 88 -12.36 -8.45 6.38
C ALA A 88 -11.37 -9.39 5.66
N LEU A 89 -10.91 -8.98 4.51
CA LEU A 89 -10.08 -9.80 3.64
C LEU A 89 -8.58 -9.51 3.82
N GLY A 90 -8.17 -9.34 5.05
CA GLY A 90 -6.78 -9.13 5.46
C GLY A 90 -6.38 -7.68 5.40
N THR A 91 -5.13 -7.40 5.07
CA THR A 91 -4.62 -6.04 4.87
C THR A 91 -5.28 -5.34 3.68
N GLY A 92 -6.55 -5.48 3.54
CA GLY A 92 -7.52 -4.78 2.73
C GLY A 92 -7.30 -4.72 1.23
N PHE A 93 -6.09 -4.93 0.78
CA PHE A 93 -5.72 -4.59 -0.58
C PHE A 93 -5.22 -5.77 -1.41
N THR A 94 -4.75 -6.80 -0.76
CA THR A 94 -4.15 -7.93 -1.46
C THR A 94 -5.04 -9.14 -1.49
N ALA A 95 -6.07 -9.13 -0.66
CA ALA A 95 -6.91 -10.25 -0.48
C ALA A 95 -7.77 -10.50 -1.65
N ILE A 96 -8.18 -11.22 -2.30
CA ILE A 96 -9.01 -11.50 -3.48
C ILE A 96 -8.64 -10.57 -4.64
N GLY A 97 -7.46 -10.75 -5.14
CA GLY A 97 -6.99 -10.34 -6.43
C GLY A 97 -7.71 -9.16 -7.06
N ASN A 98 -7.68 -7.99 -6.46
CA ASN A 98 -8.25 -6.76 -7.01
C ASN A 98 -9.34 -6.06 -6.20
N LEU A 99 -9.62 -6.50 -5.00
CA LEU A 99 -10.23 -5.56 -4.09
C LEU A 99 -9.25 -4.41 -3.78
N ALA A 100 -7.97 -4.70 -3.84
CA ALA A 100 -6.92 -3.72 -4.06
C ALA A 100 -7.10 -2.86 -5.31
N GLY A 101 -7.90 -3.28 -6.24
CA GLY A 101 -8.12 -2.56 -7.48
C GLY A 101 -8.83 -1.24 -7.31
N VAL A 102 -9.58 -0.99 -6.24
CA VAL A 102 -10.32 0.27 -6.04
C VAL A 102 -9.56 1.30 -5.22
N PHE A 103 -8.64 0.87 -4.35
CA PHE A 103 -7.77 1.77 -3.61
C PHE A 103 -6.41 1.90 -4.30
N LEU A 104 -5.84 3.07 -4.33
CA LEU A 104 -4.46 3.29 -4.74
C LEU A 104 -3.56 3.16 -3.53
N THR A 105 -2.44 2.47 -3.70
CA THR A 105 -1.51 2.18 -2.62
C THR A 105 -0.12 2.69 -2.97
N THR A 106 0.63 3.10 -1.98
CA THR A 106 2.06 3.32 -2.12
C THR A 106 2.78 1.98 -2.20
N GLY A 107 3.88 1.93 -2.93
CA GLY A 107 4.67 0.72 -3.11
C GLY A 107 5.77 0.53 -2.07
N TRP A 108 6.82 -0.11 -2.52
CA TRP A 108 8.08 -0.25 -1.80
C TRP A 108 8.90 1.01 -1.96
N LEU A 109 9.56 1.42 -0.89
CA LEU A 109 10.26 2.70 -0.76
C LEU A 109 11.72 2.43 -0.42
N ASP A 110 12.61 2.89 -1.29
CA ASP A 110 14.04 2.90 -1.01
C ASP A 110 14.42 4.07 -0.10
N ASN A 111 15.58 3.99 0.53
CA ASN A 111 16.15 5.05 1.36
C ASN A 111 15.15 5.60 2.38
N SER A 112 14.35 4.71 2.97
CA SER A 112 13.27 5.10 3.88
C SER A 112 13.73 5.12 5.33
N ILE A 113 13.09 6.00 6.10
CA ILE A 113 13.15 6.10 7.55
C ILE A 113 11.72 6.01 8.06
N ALA A 114 11.46 5.09 8.99
CA ALA A 114 10.14 4.94 9.60
C ALA A 114 10.24 4.92 11.13
N TYR A 115 9.34 5.64 11.76
CA TYR A 115 9.19 5.66 13.21
C TYR A 115 7.75 5.30 13.59
N ARG A 116 7.60 4.42 14.58
CA ARG A 116 6.30 4.05 15.17
C ARG A 116 6.40 4.11 16.68
N THR A 117 5.49 4.82 17.31
CA THR A 117 5.44 4.90 18.79
C THR A 117 5.04 3.57 19.40
N GLN A 118 5.27 3.40 20.70
CA GLN A 118 4.51 2.41 21.46
C GLN A 118 3.01 2.76 21.41
N LYS A 119 2.17 1.74 21.62
CA LYS A 119 0.73 1.97 21.77
C LYS A 119 0.44 2.51 23.17
N TYR A 120 -0.20 3.67 23.26
CA TYR A 120 -0.60 4.30 24.51
C TYR A 120 -2.11 4.49 24.56
N ASN A 121 -2.78 3.84 25.49
CA ASN A 121 -4.24 3.83 25.60
C ASN A 121 -4.97 3.54 24.28
N GLY A 122 -4.46 2.60 23.51
CA GLY A 122 -4.97 2.24 22.19
C GLY A 122 -4.45 3.09 21.03
N LEU A 123 -3.87 4.26 21.28
CA LEU A 123 -3.32 5.14 20.25
C LEU A 123 -1.88 4.73 19.87
N GLN A 124 -1.59 4.70 18.59
CA GLN A 124 -0.24 4.53 18.05
C GLN A 124 -0.05 5.44 16.84
N PHE A 125 1.03 6.18 16.83
CA PHE A 125 1.42 7.06 15.72
C PHE A 125 2.54 6.44 14.90
N THR A 126 2.52 6.64 13.58
CA THR A 126 3.56 6.22 12.64
C THR A 126 3.92 7.40 11.73
N ALA A 127 5.20 7.61 11.51
CA ALA A 127 5.72 8.55 10.52
C ALA A 127 6.74 7.83 9.62
N MET A 128 6.72 8.12 8.32
CA MET A 128 7.66 7.55 7.37
C MET A 128 8.09 8.60 6.35
N TYR A 129 9.33 8.56 5.97
CA TYR A 129 9.93 9.36 4.91
C TYR A 129 10.76 8.47 4.00
N SER A 130 10.78 8.77 2.71
CA SER A 130 11.71 8.15 1.77
C SER A 130 12.27 9.19 0.80
N ASN A 131 13.53 8.99 0.42
CA ASN A 131 14.25 9.74 -0.59
C ASN A 131 14.60 8.83 -1.77
N GLY A 132 13.59 8.20 -2.40
CA GLY A 132 13.88 7.27 -3.48
C GLY A 132 12.69 6.41 -3.93
N ILE A 133 11.56 7.05 -4.34
CA ILE A 133 10.40 6.31 -4.87
C ILE A 133 10.71 5.72 -6.25
N ASP A 134 11.32 6.52 -7.13
CA ASP A 134 11.49 6.21 -8.56
C ASP A 134 12.97 6.08 -8.96
N GLY A 135 13.82 5.78 -8.03
CA GLY A 135 15.25 5.71 -8.23
C GLY A 135 16.02 6.78 -7.49
N ASP A 136 17.29 6.52 -7.32
CA ASP A 136 18.19 7.34 -6.50
C ASP A 136 19.09 8.15 -7.41
N ASP A 137 18.77 9.43 -7.58
CA ASP A 137 19.73 10.40 -8.12
C ASP A 137 20.61 10.92 -6.98
N LYS A 138 21.84 11.31 -7.27
CA LYS A 138 22.82 11.75 -6.26
C LYS A 138 22.46 13.06 -5.57
N GLU A 139 21.50 13.81 -6.12
CA GLU A 139 21.07 15.08 -5.59
C GLU A 139 19.70 14.94 -4.92
N TRP A 140 19.66 15.11 -3.62
CA TRP A 140 18.44 15.01 -2.80
C TRP A 140 17.27 15.82 -3.38
N SER A 141 17.52 17.03 -3.88
CA SER A 141 16.47 17.91 -4.41
C SER A 141 15.86 17.45 -5.74
N LYS A 142 16.47 16.46 -6.40
CA LYS A 142 16.03 15.89 -7.68
C LYS A 142 15.35 14.54 -7.54
N ASN A 143 15.43 13.94 -6.35
CA ASN A 143 14.81 12.65 -6.10
C ASN A 143 13.30 12.79 -5.92
N SER A 144 12.58 11.70 -6.15
CA SER A 144 11.20 11.56 -5.70
C SER A 144 11.17 11.31 -4.21
N HIS A 145 10.23 11.95 -3.50
CA HIS A 145 10.11 11.84 -2.05
C HIS A 145 8.77 11.27 -1.66
N TYR A 146 8.77 10.50 -0.59
CA TYR A 146 7.56 10.04 0.07
C TYR A 146 7.51 10.55 1.51
N TYR A 147 6.32 10.96 1.95
CA TYR A 147 6.00 11.36 3.31
C TYR A 147 4.72 10.65 3.74
N GLY A 148 4.77 9.91 4.84
CA GLY A 148 3.64 9.19 5.39
C GLY A 148 3.41 9.53 6.86
N LEU A 149 2.17 9.79 7.23
CA LEU A 149 1.72 9.94 8.62
C LEU A 149 0.54 9.01 8.85
N GLY A 150 0.59 8.26 9.94
CA GLY A 150 -0.44 7.31 10.30
C GLY A 150 -0.81 7.36 11.77
N LEU A 151 -2.09 7.14 12.05
CA LEU A 151 -2.63 7.01 13.40
C LEU A 151 -3.51 5.76 13.45
N THR A 152 -3.29 4.90 14.45
CA THR A 152 -4.21 3.82 14.80
C THR A 152 -4.81 4.05 16.17
N TYR A 153 -6.05 3.62 16.35
CA TYR A 153 -6.73 3.62 17.64
C TYR A 153 -7.50 2.31 17.82
N ASP A 154 -7.07 1.51 18.78
CA ASP A 154 -7.58 0.18 19.05
C ASP A 154 -8.01 0.08 20.51
N VAL A 155 -9.31 -0.02 20.78
CA VAL A 155 -9.87 -0.12 22.13
C VAL A 155 -11.00 -1.14 22.16
N GLY A 156 -10.81 -2.20 22.92
CA GLY A 156 -11.81 -3.27 23.05
C GLY A 156 -12.12 -3.88 21.67
N ALA A 157 -13.39 -3.87 21.30
CA ALA A 157 -13.88 -4.39 20.03
C ALA A 157 -13.67 -3.44 18.83
N PHE A 158 -13.29 -2.19 19.07
CA PHE A 158 -13.14 -1.16 18.05
C PHE A 158 -11.68 -0.99 17.64
N ASN A 159 -11.43 -1.04 16.32
CA ASN A 159 -10.13 -0.73 15.72
C ASN A 159 -10.31 0.31 14.62
N SER A 160 -9.39 1.24 14.52
CA SER A 160 -9.40 2.23 13.44
C SER A 160 -8.01 2.69 13.04
N ASN A 161 -7.90 3.17 11.83
CA ASN A 161 -6.69 3.79 11.30
C ASN A 161 -7.01 5.01 10.44
N PHE A 162 -6.07 5.90 10.38
CA PHE A 162 -6.04 7.02 9.46
C PHE A 162 -4.63 7.16 8.91
N MET A 163 -4.51 7.38 7.61
CA MET A 163 -3.24 7.60 6.92
C MET A 163 -3.33 8.82 6.01
N PHE A 164 -2.29 9.64 6.05
CA PHE A 164 -1.98 10.63 5.04
C PHE A 164 -0.65 10.29 4.40
N GLU A 165 -0.61 10.23 3.07
CA GLU A 165 0.61 9.97 2.31
C GLU A 165 0.75 11.00 1.19
N LEU A 166 1.98 11.41 0.94
CA LEU A 166 2.36 12.36 -0.12
C LEU A 166 3.53 11.79 -0.89
N GLU A 167 3.37 11.65 -2.20
CA GLU A 167 4.46 11.34 -3.14
C GLU A 167 4.81 12.58 -3.96
N ASP A 168 6.07 13.02 -3.90
CA ASP A 168 6.63 14.08 -4.73
C ASP A 168 7.46 13.44 -5.86
N HIS A 169 6.99 13.52 -7.07
CA HIS A 169 7.50 12.78 -8.24
C HIS A 169 8.63 13.49 -8.98
N LYS A 170 9.44 14.32 -8.32
CA LYS A 170 10.52 15.09 -8.97
C LYS A 170 11.55 14.24 -9.71
N GLY A 171 11.86 13.06 -9.18
CA GLY A 171 12.82 12.13 -9.78
C GLY A 171 12.29 11.33 -10.96
N THR A 172 10.97 11.34 -11.18
CA THR A 172 10.34 10.53 -12.23
C THR A 172 10.75 11.01 -13.62
N LYS A 173 11.15 10.06 -14.47
CA LYS A 173 11.57 10.31 -15.84
C LYS A 173 10.59 9.67 -16.83
N LEU A 174 10.38 10.33 -17.95
CA LEU A 174 9.68 9.76 -19.11
C LEU A 174 10.56 8.73 -19.83
N ALA A 175 9.98 7.97 -20.74
CA ALA A 175 10.70 6.95 -21.50
C ALA A 175 11.90 7.50 -22.31
N ASP A 176 11.89 8.77 -22.68
CA ASP A 176 12.98 9.48 -23.36
C ASP A 176 14.05 10.01 -22.40
N GLY A 177 13.92 9.76 -21.09
CA GLY A 177 14.83 10.21 -20.03
C GLY A 177 14.59 11.65 -19.56
N SER A 178 13.65 12.38 -20.14
CA SER A 178 13.30 13.75 -19.71
C SER A 178 12.53 13.72 -18.38
N PRO A 179 12.63 14.78 -17.54
CA PRO A 179 11.86 14.84 -16.29
C PRO A 179 10.35 14.82 -16.55
N ALA A 180 9.64 13.94 -15.87
CA ALA A 180 8.19 13.96 -15.85
C ALA A 180 7.72 15.13 -14.95
N LYS A 181 6.89 16.00 -15.49
CA LYS A 181 6.29 17.12 -14.71
C LYS A 181 4.98 16.66 -14.11
N LEU A 182 5.06 15.81 -13.06
CA LEU A 182 3.90 15.29 -12.36
C LEU A 182 3.56 16.17 -11.14
N ASP A 183 2.27 16.37 -10.89
CA ASP A 183 1.80 16.93 -9.63
C ASP A 183 1.99 15.93 -8.47
N LYS A 184 2.11 16.45 -7.24
CA LYS A 184 2.28 15.60 -6.05
C LYS A 184 1.02 14.80 -5.78
N THR A 185 1.16 13.49 -5.63
CA THR A 185 0.06 12.62 -5.25
C THR A 185 -0.20 12.70 -3.76
N GLN A 186 -1.45 12.87 -3.39
CA GLN A 186 -1.92 12.90 -2.00
C GLN A 186 -2.93 11.77 -1.78
N TYR A 187 -2.71 10.96 -0.75
CA TYR A 187 -3.61 9.90 -0.33
C TYR A 187 -4.13 10.19 1.08
N TYR A 188 -5.42 10.09 1.25
CA TYR A 188 -6.10 10.17 2.54
C TYR A 188 -6.90 8.89 2.69
N THR A 189 -6.49 8.03 3.61
CA THR A 189 -7.12 6.73 3.83
C THR A 189 -7.56 6.60 5.27
N ALA A 190 -8.79 6.18 5.49
CA ALA A 190 -9.34 5.88 6.81
C ALA A 190 -10.02 4.51 6.78
N GLY A 191 -9.85 3.75 7.86
CA GLY A 191 -10.51 2.47 8.02
C GLY A 191 -10.93 2.25 9.47
N ALA A 192 -11.98 1.46 9.68
CA ALA A 192 -12.40 1.04 10.99
C ALA A 192 -13.03 -0.35 10.94
N SER A 193 -13.00 -1.04 12.09
CA SER A 193 -13.74 -2.27 12.31
C SER A 193 -14.32 -2.33 13.71
N TYR A 194 -15.42 -3.07 13.85
CA TYR A 194 -16.04 -3.35 15.13
C TYR A 194 -16.42 -4.83 15.21
N ASP A 195 -15.96 -5.49 16.26
CA ASP A 195 -16.31 -6.88 16.56
C ASP A 195 -17.56 -6.93 17.42
N PHE A 196 -18.64 -7.47 16.85
CA PHE A 196 -19.92 -7.69 17.55
C PHE A 196 -19.99 -9.06 18.26
N GLY A 197 -18.89 -9.82 18.25
CA GLY A 197 -18.82 -11.18 18.78
C GLY A 197 -19.29 -12.24 17.77
N ALA A 198 -20.48 -12.10 17.21
CA ALA A 198 -20.99 -13.00 16.18
C ALA A 198 -20.41 -12.72 14.78
N PHE A 199 -20.03 -11.51 14.51
CA PHE A 199 -19.40 -11.07 13.27
C PHE A 199 -18.58 -9.80 13.51
N THR A 200 -17.63 -9.53 12.64
CA THR A 200 -16.90 -8.26 12.60
C THR A 200 -17.30 -7.47 11.34
N LEU A 201 -17.69 -6.24 11.52
CA LEU A 201 -17.97 -5.30 10.43
C LEU A 201 -16.74 -4.42 10.18
N TYR A 202 -16.43 -4.20 8.91
CA TYR A 202 -15.30 -3.38 8.47
C TYR A 202 -15.79 -2.32 7.50
N GLY A 203 -15.17 -1.15 7.55
CA GLY A 203 -15.37 -0.07 6.59
C GLY A 203 -14.07 0.66 6.31
N ALA A 204 -13.84 1.03 5.07
CA ALA A 204 -12.70 1.83 4.67
C ALA A 204 -13.08 2.84 3.58
N TYR A 205 -12.40 3.97 3.59
CA TYR A 205 -12.55 5.02 2.60
C TYR A 205 -11.18 5.59 2.24
N GLN A 206 -11.01 5.90 0.96
CA GLN A 206 -9.82 6.57 0.45
C GLN A 206 -10.21 7.71 -0.49
N PHE A 207 -9.57 8.86 -0.30
CA PHE A 207 -9.52 9.94 -1.25
C PHE A 207 -8.11 10.09 -1.78
N VAL A 208 -7.96 10.16 -3.12
CA VAL A 208 -6.67 10.41 -3.77
C VAL A 208 -6.78 11.62 -4.67
N ASN A 209 -5.79 12.49 -4.61
CA ASN A 209 -5.64 13.64 -5.48
C ASN A 209 -4.32 13.55 -6.24
N HIS A 210 -4.35 13.83 -7.54
CA HIS A 210 -3.20 13.71 -8.43
C HIS A 210 -2.55 12.31 -8.45
N GLY A 211 -3.35 11.23 -8.35
CA GLY A 211 -2.85 9.86 -8.45
C GLY A 211 -2.18 9.61 -9.80
N THR A 212 -1.01 8.98 -9.80
CA THR A 212 -0.23 8.70 -11.02
C THR A 212 -0.68 7.44 -11.74
N ARG A 213 -1.66 6.73 -11.21
CA ARG A 213 -2.22 5.51 -11.80
C ARG A 213 -3.72 5.45 -11.56
N MET A 214 -4.42 4.69 -12.38
CA MET A 214 -5.81 4.34 -12.18
C MET A 214 -5.90 3.05 -11.35
N PRO A 215 -6.99 2.84 -10.60
CA PRO A 215 -7.31 1.55 -10.02
C PRO A 215 -7.31 0.44 -11.08
N ASN A 216 -7.27 -0.82 -10.68
CA ASN A 216 -7.09 -1.94 -11.59
C ASN A 216 -8.05 -1.88 -12.78
N TYR A 217 -7.48 -1.80 -13.98
CA TYR A 217 -8.15 -1.58 -15.25
C TYR A 217 -9.31 -2.55 -15.57
N ASN A 218 -9.21 -3.79 -15.13
CA ASN A 218 -10.24 -4.80 -15.43
C ASN A 218 -11.58 -4.57 -14.71
N MET A 219 -11.64 -3.64 -13.75
CA MET A 219 -12.81 -3.34 -12.95
C MET A 219 -13.36 -1.93 -13.18
N ILE A 220 -12.76 -1.15 -14.07
CA ILE A 220 -13.12 0.24 -14.30
C ILE A 220 -13.93 0.37 -15.59
N HIS A 221 -15.08 1.01 -15.46
CA HIS A 221 -15.86 1.50 -16.59
C HIS A 221 -15.65 3.02 -16.73
N LEU A 222 -15.19 3.46 -17.90
CA LEU A 222 -15.20 4.88 -18.24
C LEU A 222 -16.65 5.33 -18.39
N VAL A 223 -17.07 6.27 -17.58
CA VAL A 223 -18.39 6.92 -17.66
C VAL A 223 -18.18 8.20 -18.47
N ASP A 224 -18.93 8.41 -19.52
CA ASP A 224 -18.80 9.50 -20.47
C ASP A 224 -17.65 9.37 -21.49
N ALA A 225 -17.22 8.16 -21.81
CA ALA A 225 -16.34 7.96 -22.95
C ALA A 225 -17.09 8.31 -24.24
N SER A 226 -17.04 9.57 -24.66
CA SER A 226 -17.43 9.95 -26.02
C SER A 226 -16.44 9.45 -27.06
N SER A 227 -15.39 8.77 -26.64
CA SER A 227 -14.38 8.17 -27.51
C SER A 227 -14.50 6.65 -27.49
N THR A 228 -14.72 6.10 -28.66
CA THR A 228 -14.54 4.69 -29.02
C THR A 228 -13.08 4.21 -28.90
N ALA A 229 -12.23 4.97 -28.25
CA ALA A 229 -10.83 4.67 -28.07
C ALA A 229 -10.65 3.88 -26.77
N THR A 230 -10.39 2.61 -26.88
CA THR A 230 -9.56 1.85 -25.94
C THR A 230 -8.20 2.55 -25.84
N LYS A 231 -8.12 3.69 -25.15
CA LYS A 231 -6.82 4.24 -24.74
C LYS A 231 -6.24 3.27 -23.71
N PRO A 232 -5.10 2.65 -23.98
CA PRO A 232 -4.42 1.90 -22.95
C PRO A 232 -4.15 2.87 -21.78
N ALA A 233 -4.33 2.41 -20.56
CA ALA A 233 -4.15 3.17 -19.31
C ALA A 233 -2.68 3.62 -19.07
N THR A 234 -1.85 3.69 -20.10
CA THR A 234 -0.42 3.96 -20.05
C THR A 234 -0.05 5.44 -20.08
N GLU A 235 -1.01 6.33 -20.34
CA GLU A 235 -0.74 7.76 -20.32
C GLU A 235 -1.65 8.46 -19.31
N ILE A 236 -1.26 8.40 -18.03
CA ILE A 236 -1.86 9.25 -17.03
C ILE A 236 -1.40 10.68 -17.28
N PRO A 237 -2.31 11.64 -17.44
CA PRO A 237 -1.96 13.02 -17.66
C PRO A 237 -1.07 13.58 -16.54
N THR A 238 -0.27 14.58 -16.82
CA THR A 238 0.65 15.20 -15.86
C THR A 238 -0.02 15.65 -14.56
N LYS A 239 -1.31 15.97 -14.59
CA LYS A 239 -2.12 16.29 -13.40
C LYS A 239 -2.73 15.05 -12.72
N GLY A 240 -2.58 13.86 -13.31
CA GLY A 240 -3.04 12.61 -12.73
C GLY A 240 -4.55 12.46 -12.58
N VAL A 241 -4.96 11.62 -11.64
CA VAL A 241 -6.37 11.30 -11.37
C VAL A 241 -6.80 11.78 -9.99
N ARG A 242 -8.09 12.09 -9.85
CA ARG A 242 -8.73 12.30 -8.55
C ARG A 242 -9.78 11.23 -8.36
N GLN A 243 -9.74 10.53 -7.22
CA GLN A 243 -10.69 9.47 -6.94
C GLN A 243 -11.16 9.42 -5.50
N ASN A 244 -12.33 8.81 -5.33
CA ASN A 244 -12.89 8.36 -4.07
C ASN A 244 -13.15 6.86 -4.17
N ALA A 245 -12.70 6.11 -3.20
CA ALA A 245 -12.92 4.68 -3.10
C ALA A 245 -13.48 4.33 -1.73
N ALA A 246 -14.38 3.37 -1.66
CA ALA A 246 -14.96 2.89 -0.43
C ALA A 246 -15.06 1.37 -0.42
N SER A 247 -14.98 0.79 0.77
CA SER A 247 -15.13 -0.64 1.01
C SER A 247 -15.97 -0.87 2.26
N VAL A 248 -16.86 -1.84 2.20
CA VAL A 248 -17.57 -2.38 3.37
C VAL A 248 -17.45 -3.89 3.33
N SER A 249 -17.11 -4.51 4.44
CA SER A 249 -16.99 -5.97 4.51
C SER A 249 -17.42 -6.52 5.86
N VAL A 250 -17.77 -7.81 5.87
CA VAL A 250 -18.14 -8.56 7.06
C VAL A 250 -17.37 -9.88 7.10
N ALA A 251 -16.93 -10.26 8.29
CA ALA A 251 -16.38 -11.57 8.58
C ALA A 251 -17.20 -12.23 9.69
N THR A 252 -17.57 -13.50 9.50
CA THR A 252 -18.30 -14.26 10.52
C THR A 252 -17.79 -15.69 10.60
N PRO A 253 -17.62 -16.28 11.81
CA PRO A 253 -17.28 -17.68 11.97
C PRO A 253 -18.39 -18.58 11.41
N VAL A 254 -18.04 -19.58 10.61
CA VAL A 254 -18.97 -20.56 10.04
C VAL A 254 -18.28 -21.93 9.96
N ALA A 255 -18.84 -22.92 10.63
CA ALA A 255 -18.43 -24.34 10.51
C ALA A 255 -16.92 -24.59 10.63
N GLY A 256 -16.24 -23.93 11.56
CA GLY A 256 -14.79 -24.09 11.78
C GLY A 256 -13.91 -23.26 10.84
N GLY A 257 -14.50 -22.45 9.99
CA GLY A 257 -13.84 -21.45 9.14
C GLY A 257 -14.38 -20.05 9.36
N THR A 258 -14.07 -19.16 8.44
CA THR A 258 -14.58 -17.78 8.43
C THR A 258 -15.17 -17.46 7.05
N LEU A 259 -16.44 -17.09 7.02
CA LEU A 259 -17.07 -16.52 5.84
C LEU A 259 -16.78 -15.02 5.80
N MET A 260 -16.29 -14.54 4.66
CA MET A 260 -15.99 -13.12 4.43
C MET A 260 -16.71 -12.66 3.18
N LEU A 261 -17.39 -11.52 3.29
CA LEU A 261 -18.05 -10.85 2.17
C LEU A 261 -17.56 -9.41 2.13
N GLN A 262 -17.29 -8.89 0.92
CA GLN A 262 -16.85 -7.52 0.75
C GLN A 262 -17.45 -6.89 -0.49
N LEU A 263 -17.84 -5.63 -0.35
CA LEU A 263 -18.27 -4.75 -1.43
C LEU A 263 -17.31 -3.57 -1.51
N ASN A 264 -16.91 -3.23 -2.73
CA ASN A 264 -16.05 -2.10 -3.01
C ASN A 264 -16.65 -1.24 -4.10
N GLY A 265 -16.33 0.04 -4.06
CA GLY A 265 -16.69 0.96 -5.12
C GLY A 265 -15.63 2.04 -5.27
N VAL A 266 -15.42 2.48 -6.50
CA VAL A 266 -14.56 3.60 -6.84
C VAL A 266 -15.24 4.53 -7.82
N LYS A 267 -15.00 5.83 -7.66
CA LYS A 267 -15.41 6.87 -8.59
C LYS A 267 -14.30 7.90 -8.71
N GLY A 268 -13.97 8.26 -9.94
CA GLY A 268 -12.90 9.21 -10.17
C GLY A 268 -13.00 9.95 -11.49
N LYS A 269 -12.04 10.84 -11.70
CA LYS A 269 -11.87 11.59 -12.94
C LYS A 269 -10.40 11.79 -13.26
N ILE A 270 -10.09 11.88 -14.53
CA ILE A 270 -8.78 12.28 -15.06
C ILE A 270 -8.72 13.81 -15.06
N LEU A 271 -7.68 14.41 -14.45
CA LEU A 271 -7.68 15.85 -14.15
C LEU A 271 -7.41 16.77 -15.34
N ASN A 272 -6.81 16.26 -16.41
CA ASN A 272 -6.59 17.01 -17.65
C ASN A 272 -7.62 16.70 -18.74
N ASP A 273 -8.60 15.86 -18.41
CA ASP A 273 -9.62 15.40 -19.34
C ASP A 273 -10.99 15.49 -18.67
N SER A 274 -12.06 15.47 -19.45
CA SER A 274 -13.42 15.36 -18.95
C SER A 274 -13.80 13.95 -18.51
N ASP A 275 -12.93 12.98 -18.77
CA ASP A 275 -13.18 11.58 -18.54
C ASP A 275 -13.34 11.26 -17.06
N LYS A 276 -14.40 10.52 -16.75
CA LYS A 276 -14.72 10.00 -15.42
C LYS A 276 -14.71 8.48 -15.46
N TYR A 277 -14.42 7.85 -14.34
CA TYR A 277 -14.47 6.40 -14.19
C TYR A 277 -15.17 5.99 -12.89
N GLN A 278 -15.73 4.79 -12.90
CA GLN A 278 -16.34 4.15 -11.74
C GLN A 278 -16.24 2.63 -11.84
N ALA A 279 -16.27 1.95 -10.70
CA ALA A 279 -16.42 0.50 -10.55
C ALA A 279 -17.07 0.14 -9.22
#